data_14211531c406502a00c2869427f36d40
#
_entry.id   14211531c406502a00c2869427f36d40
#
_cell.length_a   1.000
_cell.length_b   1.000
_cell.length_c   1.000
_cell.angle_alpha   90.00
_cell.angle_beta   90.00
_cell.angle_gamma   90.00
#
_symmetry.space_group_name_H-M   'P 1'
#
loop_
_entity.id
_entity.type
_entity.pdbx_description
1 polymer ?
#
loop_
_entity_poly.entity_id
_entity_poly.type
_entity_poly.pdbx_seq_one_letter_code
_entity_poly.pdbx_strand_id
1 'polypeptide(L)'
;KILAIHTSIVFSIDMNAMQGLACGGFNPYYVQVTHQYYRLITANFIHFGLMHIVVNCYSMYNLSCFVEYLMGSKKYLIVILVSMLSTTGLPYIAYLLLGVGAHTVSGGISGVIFGIIGAIGALYLFYPTQLRDIARNLGMNVLLMLFISFIVPTISLSGHVSGMIGGFVSAYIILYINKRKRQKFFYSS
;
A
#
# COMPACT_ATOMS: atom_id res chain seq x y z
N LYS A 1 30.32 -10.95 7.39
CA LYS A 1 28.93 -10.96 7.90
C LYS A 1 27.89 -10.60 6.82
N ILE A 2 28.16 -9.60 5.97
CA ILE A 2 27.25 -9.20 4.85
C ILE A 2 27.16 -10.33 3.81
N LEU A 3 28.27 -10.99 3.48
CA LEU A 3 28.29 -12.09 2.50
C LEU A 3 27.48 -13.31 2.99
N ALA A 4 27.51 -13.61 4.29
CA ALA A 4 26.73 -14.70 4.88
C ALA A 4 25.21 -14.42 4.88
N ILE A 5 24.79 -13.16 4.99
CA ILE A 5 23.41 -12.74 4.87
C ILE A 5 22.93 -12.91 3.41
N HIS A 6 23.74 -12.53 2.43
CA HIS A 6 23.41 -12.69 1.02
C HIS A 6 23.30 -14.15 0.59
N THR A 7 24.20 -15.04 1.07
CA THR A 7 24.13 -16.46 0.73
C THR A 7 22.93 -17.16 1.34
N SER A 8 22.49 -16.78 2.55
CA SER A 8 21.28 -17.35 3.15
C SER A 8 20.00 -16.90 2.44
N ILE A 9 19.97 -15.72 1.82
CA ILE A 9 18.83 -15.23 1.02
C ILE A 9 18.67 -16.06 -0.26
N VAL A 10 19.76 -16.48 -0.89
CA VAL A 10 19.73 -17.23 -2.16
C VAL A 10 19.15 -18.65 -1.99
N PHE A 11 19.27 -19.24 -0.79
CA PHE A 11 18.83 -20.60 -0.51
C PHE A 11 17.59 -20.70 0.40
N SER A 12 17.05 -19.56 0.88
CA SER A 12 15.86 -19.52 1.70
C SER A 12 14.64 -19.07 0.89
N ILE A 13 13.58 -19.87 0.90
CA ILE A 13 12.28 -19.51 0.30
C ILE A 13 11.62 -18.38 1.09
N ASP A 14 11.90 -18.31 2.40
CA ASP A 14 11.37 -17.29 3.31
C ASP A 14 12.50 -16.48 3.96
N MET A 15 12.28 -15.18 4.13
CA MET A 15 13.20 -14.27 4.80
C MET A 15 12.71 -13.94 6.20
N ASN A 16 13.64 -13.87 7.16
CA ASN A 16 13.36 -13.29 8.48
C ASN A 16 13.42 -11.75 8.45
N ALA A 17 13.00 -11.11 9.56
CA ALA A 17 12.96 -9.67 9.67
C ALA A 17 14.32 -8.98 9.42
N MET A 18 15.42 -9.56 9.91
CA MET A 18 16.78 -9.01 9.73
C MET A 18 17.24 -9.08 8.28
N GLN A 19 16.93 -10.18 7.59
CA GLN A 19 17.19 -10.32 6.15
C GLN A 19 16.36 -9.31 5.34
N GLY A 20 15.08 -9.18 5.64
CA GLY A 20 14.21 -8.18 5.04
C GLY A 20 14.74 -6.75 5.23
N LEU A 21 15.21 -6.41 6.43
CA LEU A 21 15.83 -5.12 6.72
C LEU A 21 17.12 -4.92 5.92
N ALA A 22 17.98 -5.94 5.82
CA ALA A 22 19.22 -5.88 5.04
C ALA A 22 18.95 -5.64 3.54
N CYS A 23 17.84 -6.19 3.02
CA CYS A 23 17.43 -6.03 1.61
C CYS A 23 16.72 -4.71 1.31
N GLY A 24 16.47 -3.84 2.27
CA GLY A 24 15.82 -2.56 2.04
C GLY A 24 14.39 -2.45 2.62
N GLY A 25 14.00 -3.39 3.48
CA GLY A 25 12.74 -3.34 4.24
C GLY A 25 12.67 -2.10 5.13
N PHE A 26 11.46 -1.70 5.50
CA PHE A 26 11.20 -0.53 6.31
C PHE A 26 11.21 -0.88 7.80
N ASN A 27 11.96 -0.10 8.56
CA ASN A 27 11.85 0.02 10.01
C ASN A 27 12.03 1.50 10.38
N PRO A 28 11.08 2.12 11.08
CA PRO A 28 11.12 3.57 11.30
C PRO A 28 12.31 4.03 12.15
N TYR A 29 12.68 3.29 13.19
CA TYR A 29 13.87 3.59 13.99
C TYR A 29 15.15 3.50 13.16
N TYR A 30 15.28 2.45 12.33
CA TYR A 30 16.46 2.27 11.49
C TYR A 30 16.58 3.38 10.43
N VAL A 31 15.46 3.79 9.82
CA VAL A 31 15.45 4.95 8.90
C VAL A 31 15.90 6.23 9.61
N GLN A 32 15.43 6.47 10.83
CA GLN A 32 15.78 7.65 11.61
C GLN A 32 17.29 7.72 11.94
N VAL A 33 17.88 6.60 12.37
CA VAL A 33 19.28 6.60 12.80
C VAL A 33 20.29 6.47 11.67
N THR A 34 19.90 5.87 10.54
CA THR A 34 20.77 5.67 9.37
C THR A 34 20.55 6.67 8.25
N HIS A 35 19.47 7.48 8.32
CA HIS A 35 19.04 8.41 7.28
C HIS A 35 18.78 7.74 5.92
N GLN A 36 18.45 6.43 5.90
CA GLN A 36 18.19 5.67 4.68
C GLN A 36 16.73 5.84 4.24
N TYR A 37 16.33 7.06 3.86
CA TYR A 37 14.95 7.41 3.48
C TYR A 37 14.46 6.70 2.22
N TYR A 38 15.36 6.17 1.38
CA TYR A 38 14.98 5.36 0.22
C TYR A 38 14.13 4.13 0.61
N ARG A 39 14.23 3.67 1.86
CA ARG A 39 13.44 2.55 2.41
C ARG A 39 11.94 2.85 2.46
N LEU A 40 11.56 4.12 2.45
CA LEU A 40 10.15 4.51 2.31
C LEU A 40 9.54 4.06 0.97
N ILE A 41 10.37 3.81 -0.02
CA ILE A 41 9.96 3.32 -1.33
C ILE A 41 10.33 1.84 -1.50
N THR A 42 11.59 1.47 -1.24
CA THR A 42 12.12 0.13 -1.54
C THR A 42 11.43 -0.97 -0.73
N ALA A 43 10.97 -0.68 0.48
CA ALA A 43 10.26 -1.65 1.29
C ALA A 43 9.01 -2.23 0.62
N ASN A 44 8.35 -1.46 -0.25
CA ASN A 44 7.18 -1.95 -0.98
C ASN A 44 7.52 -3.11 -1.96
N PHE A 45 8.79 -3.29 -2.30
CA PHE A 45 9.26 -4.35 -3.21
C PHE A 45 9.87 -5.55 -2.47
N ILE A 46 10.06 -5.46 -1.15
CA ILE A 46 10.63 -6.54 -0.33
C ILE A 46 9.52 -7.50 0.09
N HIS A 47 9.68 -8.79 -0.19
CA HIS A 47 8.72 -9.82 0.20
C HIS A 47 9.41 -10.87 1.06
N PHE A 48 8.74 -11.26 2.15
CA PHE A 48 9.31 -12.16 3.17
C PHE A 48 9.15 -13.65 2.84
N GLY A 49 8.51 -14.01 1.71
CA GLY A 49 8.39 -15.40 1.29
C GLY A 49 7.75 -15.54 -0.09
N LEU A 50 7.88 -16.73 -0.68
CA LEU A 50 7.37 -17.02 -2.01
C LEU A 50 5.84 -16.83 -2.10
N MET A 51 5.09 -17.35 -1.12
CA MET A 51 3.63 -17.18 -1.11
C MET A 51 3.23 -15.71 -0.94
N HIS A 52 4.01 -14.94 -0.17
CA HIS A 52 3.76 -13.52 0.01
C HIS A 52 3.86 -12.75 -1.32
N ILE A 53 4.89 -13.01 -2.15
CA ILE A 53 5.00 -12.35 -3.46
C ILE A 53 3.94 -12.84 -4.45
N VAL A 54 3.64 -14.15 -4.49
CA VAL A 54 2.63 -14.71 -5.40
C VAL A 54 1.25 -14.12 -5.14
N VAL A 55 0.80 -14.09 -3.88
CA VAL A 55 -0.50 -13.53 -3.50
C VAL A 55 -0.56 -12.02 -3.78
N ASN A 56 0.52 -11.30 -3.51
CA ASN A 56 0.60 -9.87 -3.81
C ASN A 56 0.56 -9.60 -5.33
N CYS A 57 1.31 -10.34 -6.13
CA CYS A 57 1.29 -10.19 -7.60
C CYS A 57 -0.10 -10.51 -8.18
N TYR A 58 -0.74 -11.57 -7.70
CA TYR A 58 -2.09 -11.93 -8.13
C TYR A 58 -3.11 -10.84 -7.78
N SER A 59 -3.09 -10.36 -6.53
CA SER A 59 -4.00 -9.30 -6.07
C SER A 59 -3.74 -7.98 -6.80
N MET A 60 -2.46 -7.62 -6.97
CA MET A 60 -2.06 -6.42 -7.71
C MET A 60 -2.58 -6.47 -9.14
N TYR A 61 -2.38 -7.56 -9.86
CA TYR A 61 -2.84 -7.72 -11.24
C TYR A 61 -4.35 -7.52 -11.36
N ASN A 62 -5.15 -8.24 -10.57
CA ASN A 62 -6.60 -8.18 -10.66
C ASN A 62 -7.18 -6.80 -10.31
N LEU A 63 -6.72 -6.21 -9.22
CA LEU A 63 -7.26 -4.92 -8.76
C LEU A 63 -6.73 -3.74 -9.59
N SER A 64 -5.48 -3.81 -10.04
CA SER A 64 -4.86 -2.77 -10.84
C SER A 64 -5.55 -2.58 -12.18
N CYS A 65 -5.76 -3.67 -12.93
CA CYS A 65 -6.42 -3.62 -14.23
C CYS A 65 -7.80 -2.96 -14.13
N PHE A 66 -8.54 -3.28 -13.07
CA PHE A 66 -9.86 -2.72 -12.84
C PHE A 66 -9.83 -1.20 -12.56
N VAL A 67 -8.98 -0.76 -11.61
CA VAL A 67 -8.91 0.66 -11.23
C VAL A 67 -8.28 1.51 -12.33
N GLU A 68 -7.25 0.99 -13.00
CA GLU A 68 -6.63 1.65 -14.14
C GLU A 68 -7.61 1.85 -15.29
N TYR A 69 -8.43 0.85 -15.61
CA TYR A 69 -9.50 0.96 -16.61
C TYR A 69 -10.49 2.08 -16.27
N LEU A 70 -10.89 2.21 -15.01
CA LEU A 70 -11.86 3.22 -14.58
C LEU A 70 -11.28 4.64 -14.49
N MET A 71 -10.03 4.79 -14.04
CA MET A 71 -9.43 6.09 -13.79
C MET A 71 -8.55 6.60 -14.94
N GLY A 72 -8.04 5.69 -15.78
CA GLY A 72 -7.00 5.93 -16.77
C GLY A 72 -5.59 5.90 -16.14
N SER A 73 -4.59 5.44 -16.93
CA SER A 73 -3.23 5.10 -16.46
C SER A 73 -2.53 6.23 -15.70
N LYS A 74 -2.65 7.49 -16.15
CA LYS A 74 -1.98 8.63 -15.48
C LYS A 74 -2.50 8.86 -14.06
N LYS A 75 -3.82 8.80 -13.85
CA LYS A 75 -4.44 9.01 -12.55
C LYS A 75 -4.21 7.81 -11.64
N TYR A 76 -4.30 6.61 -12.20
CA TYR A 76 -3.98 5.38 -11.51
C TYR A 76 -2.52 5.40 -10.99
N LEU A 77 -1.55 5.83 -11.81
CA LEU A 77 -0.15 5.95 -11.39
C LEU A 77 0.00 6.90 -10.18
N ILE A 78 -0.71 8.02 -10.15
CA ILE A 78 -0.70 8.94 -9.00
C ILE A 78 -1.22 8.21 -7.74
N VAL A 79 -2.31 7.46 -7.86
CA VAL A 79 -2.85 6.68 -6.74
C VAL A 79 -1.82 5.68 -6.22
N ILE A 80 -1.15 4.94 -7.12
CA ILE A 80 -0.09 3.98 -6.75
C ILE A 80 1.05 4.67 -6.00
N LEU A 81 1.57 5.77 -6.53
CA LEU A 81 2.70 6.49 -5.92
C LEU A 81 2.33 7.06 -4.54
N VAL A 82 1.14 7.65 -4.40
CA VAL A 82 0.66 8.16 -3.12
C VAL A 82 0.44 7.01 -2.12
N SER A 83 -0.14 5.91 -2.55
CA SER A 83 -0.34 4.72 -1.71
C SER A 83 1.00 4.15 -1.22
N MET A 84 1.99 4.04 -2.12
CA MET A 84 3.34 3.56 -1.81
C MET A 84 4.01 4.43 -0.73
N LEU A 85 3.98 5.75 -0.91
CA LEU A 85 4.54 6.69 0.06
C LEU A 85 3.76 6.69 1.38
N SER A 86 2.45 6.55 1.34
CA SER A 86 1.62 6.51 2.55
C SER A 86 1.84 5.24 3.36
N THR A 87 2.05 4.09 2.71
CA THR A 87 2.25 2.78 3.36
C THR A 87 3.38 2.81 4.39
N THR A 88 4.43 3.53 4.12
CA THR A 88 5.62 3.64 4.99
C THR A 88 5.74 5.02 5.62
N GLY A 89 5.37 6.08 4.92
CA GLY A 89 5.50 7.47 5.37
C GLY A 89 4.60 7.79 6.55
N LEU A 90 3.32 7.36 6.55
CA LEU A 90 2.45 7.59 7.70
C LEU A 90 2.91 6.82 8.95
N PRO A 91 3.30 5.54 8.89
CA PRO A 91 3.94 4.87 10.02
C PRO A 91 5.25 5.52 10.47
N TYR A 92 6.04 6.07 9.55
CA TYR A 92 7.24 6.83 9.92
C TYR A 92 6.91 8.11 10.69
N ILE A 93 5.91 8.88 10.24
CA ILE A 93 5.41 10.06 10.96
C ILE A 93 4.86 9.67 12.33
N ALA A 94 4.08 8.59 12.41
CA ALA A 94 3.57 8.09 13.69
C ALA A 94 4.70 7.71 14.66
N TYR A 95 5.78 7.10 14.15
CA TYR A 95 6.97 6.83 14.95
C TYR A 95 7.63 8.12 15.46
N LEU A 96 7.81 9.12 14.61
CA LEU A 96 8.43 10.40 15.01
C LEU A 96 7.63 11.16 16.08
N LEU A 97 6.29 11.07 16.02
CA LEU A 97 5.39 11.78 16.93
C LEU A 97 5.08 11.02 18.21
N LEU A 98 4.97 9.69 18.14
CA LEU A 98 4.43 8.84 19.20
C LEU A 98 5.39 7.73 19.65
N GLY A 99 6.53 7.55 19.00
CA GLY A 99 7.49 6.47 19.29
C GLY A 99 7.02 5.06 18.94
N VAL A 100 5.88 4.91 18.23
CA VAL A 100 5.30 3.59 17.92
C VAL A 100 5.98 2.91 16.73
N GLY A 101 6.06 1.58 16.74
CA GLY A 101 6.58 0.79 15.62
C GLY A 101 8.10 0.66 15.55
N ALA A 102 8.85 1.11 16.55
CA ALA A 102 10.32 1.09 16.56
C ALA A 102 10.93 -0.30 16.29
N HIS A 103 10.25 -1.37 16.71
CA HIS A 103 10.75 -2.75 16.61
C HIS A 103 10.17 -3.55 15.43
N THR A 104 9.32 -2.93 14.62
CA THR A 104 8.69 -3.62 13.49
C THR A 104 9.52 -3.48 12.22
N VAL A 105 9.73 -4.56 11.50
CA VAL A 105 10.27 -4.55 10.13
C VAL A 105 9.15 -4.92 9.18
N SER A 106 8.92 -4.09 8.18
CA SER A 106 7.85 -4.32 7.20
C SER A 106 8.37 -4.24 5.76
N GLY A 107 7.65 -4.93 4.88
CA GLY A 107 7.89 -4.95 3.44
C GLY A 107 6.73 -5.62 2.73
N GLY A 108 6.62 -5.37 1.43
CA GLY A 108 5.59 -5.92 0.56
C GLY A 108 4.73 -4.85 -0.08
N ILE A 109 4.26 -5.14 -1.28
CA ILE A 109 3.38 -4.25 -2.04
C ILE A 109 1.93 -4.26 -1.51
N SER A 110 1.65 -5.07 -0.48
CA SER A 110 0.30 -5.22 0.07
C SER A 110 -0.30 -3.90 0.56
N GLY A 111 0.49 -2.99 1.13
CA GLY A 111 0.02 -1.65 1.49
C GLY A 111 -0.48 -0.85 0.29
N VAL A 112 0.18 -0.98 -0.86
CA VAL A 112 -0.28 -0.38 -2.13
C VAL A 112 -1.56 -1.05 -2.64
N ILE A 113 -1.69 -2.38 -2.49
CA ILE A 113 -2.92 -3.11 -2.81
C ILE A 113 -4.09 -2.58 -1.97
N PHE A 114 -3.88 -2.38 -0.67
CA PHE A 114 -4.86 -1.70 0.19
C PHE A 114 -5.15 -0.27 -0.28
N GLY A 115 -4.16 0.44 -0.82
CA GLY A 115 -4.36 1.74 -1.46
C GLY A 115 -5.26 1.67 -2.69
N ILE A 116 -5.11 0.66 -3.53
CA ILE A 116 -6.01 0.42 -4.68
C ILE A 116 -7.44 0.15 -4.19
N ILE A 117 -7.59 -0.63 -3.12
CA ILE A 117 -8.89 -0.87 -2.48
C ILE A 117 -9.47 0.44 -1.93
N GLY A 118 -8.66 1.29 -1.31
CA GLY A 118 -9.06 2.63 -0.90
C GLY A 118 -9.57 3.48 -2.07
N ALA A 119 -8.89 3.41 -3.23
CA ALA A 119 -9.33 4.09 -4.44
C ALA A 119 -10.68 3.56 -4.97
N ILE A 120 -10.94 2.25 -4.86
CA ILE A 120 -12.26 1.68 -5.17
C ILE A 120 -13.33 2.23 -4.22
N GLY A 121 -13.01 2.39 -2.93
CA GLY A 121 -13.88 3.06 -1.96
C GLY A 121 -14.22 4.50 -2.35
N ALA A 122 -13.22 5.27 -2.80
CA ALA A 122 -13.44 6.61 -3.34
C ALA A 122 -14.30 6.60 -4.61
N LEU A 123 -14.02 5.70 -5.55
CA LEU A 123 -14.81 5.51 -6.78
C LEU A 123 -16.28 5.18 -6.44
N TYR A 124 -16.52 4.34 -5.44
CA TYR A 124 -17.87 4.01 -4.98
C TYR A 124 -18.65 5.22 -4.51
N LEU A 125 -18.03 6.19 -3.85
CA LEU A 125 -18.70 7.44 -3.43
C LEU A 125 -19.17 8.28 -4.63
N PHE A 126 -18.51 8.20 -5.77
CA PHE A 126 -18.89 8.93 -6.99
C PHE A 126 -19.79 8.13 -7.92
N TYR A 127 -19.74 6.79 -7.87
CA TYR A 127 -20.45 5.88 -8.76
C TYR A 127 -21.09 4.71 -7.99
N PRO A 128 -21.99 5.00 -7.02
CA PRO A 128 -22.49 3.97 -6.07
C PRO A 128 -23.29 2.86 -6.75
N THR A 129 -24.10 3.20 -7.76
CA THR A 129 -24.93 2.21 -8.46
C THR A 129 -24.11 1.20 -9.25
N GLN A 130 -23.03 1.66 -9.90
CA GLN A 130 -22.18 0.82 -10.75
C GLN A 130 -21.20 -0.05 -9.95
N LEU A 131 -20.83 0.37 -8.74
CA LEU A 131 -19.79 -0.29 -7.95
C LEU A 131 -20.30 -0.97 -6.68
N ARG A 132 -21.62 -1.03 -6.47
CA ARG A 132 -22.23 -1.54 -5.24
C ARG A 132 -21.78 -2.95 -4.88
N ASP A 133 -21.87 -3.87 -5.84
CA ASP A 133 -21.56 -5.28 -5.59
C ASP A 133 -20.06 -5.50 -5.41
N ILE A 134 -19.25 -4.79 -6.18
CA ILE A 134 -17.77 -4.82 -6.05
C ILE A 134 -17.36 -4.28 -4.68
N ALA A 135 -17.88 -3.12 -4.27
CA ALA A 135 -17.55 -2.52 -2.99
C ALA A 135 -17.98 -3.41 -1.81
N ARG A 136 -19.15 -4.05 -1.90
CA ARG A 136 -19.65 -4.98 -0.88
C ARG A 136 -18.75 -6.22 -0.74
N ASN A 137 -18.42 -6.87 -1.85
CA ASN A 137 -17.59 -8.07 -1.83
C ASN A 137 -16.17 -7.77 -1.38
N LEU A 138 -15.57 -6.67 -1.85
CA LEU A 138 -14.26 -6.22 -1.40
C LEU A 138 -14.26 -5.82 0.07
N GLY A 139 -15.31 -5.14 0.56
CA GLY A 139 -15.41 -4.72 1.95
C GLY A 139 -15.29 -5.87 2.93
N MET A 140 -15.97 -7.00 2.67
CA MET A 140 -15.87 -8.20 3.50
C MET A 140 -14.45 -8.79 3.50
N ASN A 141 -13.82 -8.88 2.33
CA ASN A 141 -12.44 -9.38 2.21
C ASN A 141 -11.44 -8.45 2.92
N VAL A 142 -11.62 -7.14 2.81
CA VAL A 142 -10.78 -6.14 3.49
C VAL A 142 -10.89 -6.28 5.01
N LEU A 143 -12.10 -6.39 5.54
CA LEU A 143 -12.30 -6.59 6.98
C LEU A 143 -11.58 -7.85 7.47
N LEU A 144 -11.70 -8.95 6.73
CA LEU A 144 -11.01 -10.20 7.05
C LEU A 144 -9.49 -10.02 6.99
N MET A 145 -8.95 -9.38 5.95
CA MET A 145 -7.51 -9.14 5.82
C MET A 145 -6.95 -8.19 6.89
N LEU A 146 -7.70 -7.15 7.27
CA LEU A 146 -7.32 -6.26 8.38
C LEU A 146 -7.36 -7.00 9.72
N PHE A 147 -8.35 -7.86 9.92
CA PHE A 147 -8.44 -8.70 11.11
C PHE A 147 -7.26 -9.68 11.20
N ILE A 148 -6.90 -10.34 10.09
CA ILE A 148 -5.71 -11.19 10.01
C ILE A 148 -4.43 -10.37 10.30
N SER A 149 -4.32 -9.16 9.74
CA SER A 149 -3.17 -8.27 9.99
C SER A 149 -3.07 -7.82 11.45
N PHE A 150 -4.19 -7.77 12.16
CA PHE A 150 -4.21 -7.46 13.59
C PHE A 150 -3.72 -8.64 14.45
N ILE A 151 -4.08 -9.89 14.06
CA ILE A 151 -3.73 -11.10 14.83
C ILE A 151 -2.31 -11.56 14.50
N VAL A 152 -1.86 -11.42 13.25
CA VAL A 152 -0.57 -11.95 12.79
C VAL A 152 0.50 -10.84 12.86
N PRO A 153 1.43 -10.89 13.84
CA PRO A 153 2.40 -9.79 14.08
C PRO A 153 3.37 -9.53 12.93
N THR A 154 3.54 -10.48 12.02
CA THR A 154 4.41 -10.35 10.84
C THR A 154 3.77 -9.54 9.71
N ILE A 155 2.48 -9.25 9.80
CA ILE A 155 1.72 -8.48 8.81
C ILE A 155 1.54 -7.04 9.32
N SER A 156 1.98 -6.06 8.54
CA SER A 156 1.93 -4.64 8.94
C SER A 156 0.52 -4.06 8.81
N LEU A 157 -0.26 -4.12 9.88
CA LEU A 157 -1.57 -3.46 9.95
C LEU A 157 -1.46 -1.95 9.67
N SER A 158 -0.47 -1.29 10.27
CA SER A 158 -0.24 0.15 10.06
C SER A 158 0.06 0.48 8.61
N GLY A 159 0.85 -0.34 7.91
CA GLY A 159 1.12 -0.19 6.49
C GLY A 159 -0.13 -0.34 5.63
N HIS A 160 -0.98 -1.35 5.91
CA HIS A 160 -2.22 -1.59 5.18
C HIS A 160 -3.21 -0.43 5.34
N VAL A 161 -3.47 0.01 6.57
CA VAL A 161 -4.36 1.14 6.85
C VAL A 161 -3.83 2.43 6.22
N SER A 162 -2.54 2.68 6.33
CA SER A 162 -1.89 3.88 5.76
C SER A 162 -1.96 3.90 4.24
N GLY A 163 -1.70 2.77 3.59
CA GLY A 163 -1.83 2.63 2.14
C GLY A 163 -3.28 2.87 1.68
N MET A 164 -4.25 2.28 2.38
CA MET A 164 -5.67 2.46 2.09
C MET A 164 -6.11 3.92 2.20
N ILE A 165 -5.66 4.63 3.22
CA ILE A 165 -5.93 6.07 3.40
C ILE A 165 -5.32 6.86 2.23
N GLY A 166 -4.05 6.62 1.89
CA GLY A 166 -3.37 7.31 0.79
C GLY A 166 -4.06 7.12 -0.55
N GLY A 167 -4.45 5.88 -0.86
CA GLY A 167 -5.17 5.57 -2.09
C GLY A 167 -6.57 6.17 -2.15
N PHE A 168 -7.33 6.10 -1.05
CA PHE A 168 -8.65 6.72 -0.96
C PHE A 168 -8.57 8.23 -1.15
N VAL A 169 -7.71 8.92 -0.41
CA VAL A 169 -7.59 10.39 -0.45
C VAL A 169 -7.14 10.86 -1.83
N SER A 170 -6.12 10.24 -2.41
CA SER A 170 -5.63 10.61 -3.74
C SER A 170 -6.68 10.40 -4.83
N ALA A 171 -7.36 9.26 -4.84
CA ALA A 171 -8.44 8.99 -5.78
C ALA A 171 -9.62 9.95 -5.59
N TYR A 172 -10.03 10.21 -4.35
CA TYR A 172 -11.11 11.15 -4.05
C TYR A 172 -10.82 12.56 -4.58
N ILE A 173 -9.63 13.08 -4.33
CA ILE A 173 -9.21 14.41 -4.82
C ILE A 173 -9.24 14.46 -6.34
N ILE A 174 -8.70 13.44 -7.02
CA ILE A 174 -8.68 13.34 -8.48
C ILE A 174 -10.11 13.34 -9.04
N LEU A 175 -11.01 12.54 -8.47
CA LEU A 175 -12.40 12.44 -8.92
C LEU A 175 -13.17 13.73 -8.69
N TYR A 176 -12.96 14.37 -7.53
CA TYR A 176 -13.58 15.65 -7.19
C TYR A 176 -13.18 16.78 -8.17
N ILE A 177 -11.88 16.89 -8.46
CA ILE A 177 -11.37 17.88 -9.44
C ILE A 177 -11.96 17.63 -10.82
N ASN A 178 -12.03 16.37 -11.26
CA ASN A 178 -12.60 16.02 -12.57
C ASN A 178 -14.10 16.36 -12.66
N LYS A 179 -14.86 16.07 -11.61
CA LYS A 179 -16.29 16.43 -11.55
C LYS A 179 -16.50 17.94 -11.67
N ARG A 180 -15.73 18.74 -10.95
CA ARG A 180 -15.79 20.22 -11.03
C ARG A 180 -15.42 20.76 -12.41
N LYS A 181 -14.40 20.18 -13.08
CA LYS A 181 -14.02 20.60 -14.44
C LYS A 181 -15.15 20.34 -15.44
N ARG A 182 -15.82 19.18 -15.35
CA ARG A 182 -16.97 18.87 -16.21
C ARG A 182 -18.13 19.85 -15.99
N GLN A 183 -18.47 20.14 -14.75
CA GLN A 183 -19.54 21.09 -14.43
C GLN A 183 -19.24 22.49 -14.99
N LYS A 184 -18.04 23.03 -14.79
CA LYS A 184 -17.67 24.34 -15.33
C LYS A 184 -17.80 24.40 -16.85
N PHE A 185 -17.41 23.36 -17.57
CA PHE A 185 -17.51 23.31 -19.03
C PHE A 185 -18.97 23.41 -19.51
N PHE A 186 -19.93 22.78 -18.83
CA PHE A 186 -21.34 22.80 -19.18
C PHE A 186 -22.05 24.10 -18.80
N TYR A 187 -21.53 24.91 -17.86
CA TYR A 187 -22.14 26.18 -17.46
C TYR A 187 -21.48 27.42 -18.11
N SER A 188 -20.40 27.25 -18.86
CA SER A 188 -19.68 28.32 -19.56
C SER A 188 -19.95 28.33 -21.09
N SER A 189 -20.72 27.40 -21.60
CA SER A 189 -21.25 27.30 -22.95
C SER A 189 -22.70 27.74 -22.97
#